data_82561c2a05f61d35efac92d19fe6eee9
#
_entry.id   82561c2a05f61d35efac92d19fe6eee9
#
_cell.length_a   1.000
_cell.length_b   1.000
_cell.length_c   1.000
_cell.angle_alpha   90.00
_cell.angle_beta   90.00
_cell.angle_gamma   90.00
#
_symmetry.space_group_name_H-M   'P 1'
#
loop_
_entity.id
_entity.type
_entity.pdbx_description
1 polymer ?
#
loop_
_entity_poly.entity_id
_entity_poly.type
_entity_poly.pdbx_seq_one_letter_code
_entity_poly.pdbx_strand_id
1 'polypeptide(L)'
;MSKKCIKCGHPLPDNASFCPHCTAVQMEKKEVKTPRRWKKKMLMVLGILAVVAAVGTLISLHHRPQTYEGSAQIVYPDKDKSYKVLLTFSEGDGVTGHAQGERTDTLSEGMDSALPCQLYAFDQETGELAWEEFSEEVESCVVDTKPSEDSQKMEYIEPVHNESFPNAAYVSDIMYTSDSGTNDILWTLTMKNGDTISLSTRLTIEKQAAVAYFSEDVPMETTDDLKTLLASIEEEVSSDTPVYLHLPAVTYEGDITFGNHVWGIYGSKEGNAETTFTGTVSMRGLNGNYAEMSGIRFEGNSGTGLNAYCLVLLSQCTFEGWDTAALAQNGAWVNASDCTFTNNNTALKFNTSSAYGTAPSYLNNTFTGNGTAVCIDSLPGSEVLDFAGSIFSGNDTDIDNKAEHPVDMAKAIVE
;
A
#
# COMPACT_ATOMS: atom_id res chain seq x y z
N MET A 1 -4.81 -4.81 -10.46
CA MET A 1 -5.91 -4.56 -9.49
C MET A 1 -5.35 -3.69 -8.40
N SER A 2 -6.07 -2.70 -7.92
CA SER A 2 -5.57 -1.84 -6.84
C SER A 2 -5.84 -2.52 -5.49
N LYS A 3 -4.81 -2.67 -4.62
CA LYS A 3 -5.06 -3.08 -3.25
C LYS A 3 -5.62 -1.90 -2.44
N LYS A 4 -6.36 -2.18 -1.40
CA LYS A 4 -6.82 -1.15 -0.47
C LYS A 4 -5.93 -1.16 0.77
N CYS A 5 -5.71 0.02 1.34
CA CYS A 5 -5.01 0.14 2.62
C CYS A 5 -5.72 -0.68 3.68
N ILE A 6 -4.96 -1.55 4.33
CA ILE A 6 -5.47 -2.44 5.38
C ILE A 6 -5.92 -1.70 6.64
N LYS A 7 -5.50 -0.44 6.85
CA LYS A 7 -5.87 0.36 8.02
C LYS A 7 -7.06 1.30 7.75
N CYS A 8 -7.17 1.89 6.55
CA CYS A 8 -8.20 2.89 6.27
C CYS A 8 -9.07 2.57 5.04
N GLY A 9 -8.87 1.41 4.40
CA GLY A 9 -9.61 1.00 3.19
C GLY A 9 -9.28 1.80 1.93
N HIS A 10 -8.30 2.71 2.00
CA HIS A 10 -7.97 3.61 0.90
C HIS A 10 -7.33 2.81 -0.24
N PRO A 11 -7.70 3.07 -1.50
CA PRO A 11 -7.08 2.39 -2.63
C PRO A 11 -5.60 2.76 -2.70
N LEU A 12 -4.77 1.74 -2.82
CA LEU A 12 -3.31 1.85 -2.85
C LEU A 12 -2.76 1.16 -4.07
N PRO A 13 -1.56 1.56 -4.49
CA PRO A 13 -0.74 0.82 -5.40
C PRO A 13 -0.56 -0.64 -4.93
N ASP A 14 -0.65 -1.67 -5.89
CA ASP A 14 -0.42 -3.09 -5.55
C ASP A 14 0.95 -3.29 -4.89
N ASN A 15 1.92 -2.43 -5.23
CA ASN A 15 3.27 -2.38 -4.70
C ASN A 15 3.44 -1.35 -3.56
N ALA A 16 2.39 -0.66 -3.11
CA ALA A 16 2.52 0.26 -2.00
C ALA A 16 2.84 -0.52 -0.72
N SER A 17 3.97 -0.24 -0.15
CA SER A 17 4.36 -0.76 1.16
C SER A 17 3.88 0.12 2.31
N PHE A 18 3.17 1.21 1.99
CA PHE A 18 2.76 2.24 2.92
C PHE A 18 1.48 2.93 2.40
N CYS A 19 0.63 3.40 3.29
CA CYS A 19 -0.57 4.15 2.95
C CYS A 19 -0.38 5.65 3.21
N PRO A 20 -0.40 6.53 2.20
CA PRO A 20 -0.20 7.96 2.41
C PRO A 20 -1.32 8.61 3.24
N HIS A 21 -2.50 7.98 3.29
CA HIS A 21 -3.64 8.53 4.02
C HIS A 21 -3.61 8.27 5.53
N CYS A 22 -3.06 7.15 5.96
CA CYS A 22 -3.07 6.79 7.39
C CYS A 22 -1.70 6.32 7.91
N THR A 23 -0.66 6.51 7.12
CA THR A 23 0.74 6.12 7.42
C THR A 23 0.96 4.62 7.71
N ALA A 24 -0.04 3.77 7.48
CA ALA A 24 0.09 2.34 7.71
C ALA A 24 0.96 1.68 6.64
N VAL A 25 1.94 0.89 7.08
CA VAL A 25 2.82 0.13 6.19
C VAL A 25 2.04 -1.00 5.52
N GLN A 26 2.28 -1.19 4.22
CA GLN A 26 1.65 -2.20 3.37
C GLN A 26 2.75 -3.08 2.78
N MET A 27 2.73 -4.37 2.98
CA MET A 27 3.83 -5.24 2.56
C MET A 27 3.66 -5.82 1.16
N GLU A 28 4.77 -5.94 0.44
CA GLU A 28 4.84 -6.55 -0.90
C GLU A 28 5.39 -7.98 -0.90
N LYS A 29 4.80 -8.84 -1.77
CA LYS A 29 5.35 -10.17 -2.05
C LYS A 29 6.44 -10.08 -3.13
N LYS A 30 7.65 -10.53 -2.82
CA LYS A 30 8.69 -10.78 -3.83
C LYS A 30 8.37 -12.06 -4.61
N GLU A 31 7.97 -11.94 -5.88
CA GLU A 31 8.03 -13.04 -6.84
C GLU A 31 9.39 -13.09 -7.53
N VAL A 32 10.13 -14.18 -7.34
CA VAL A 32 11.39 -14.45 -8.06
C VAL A 32 11.06 -15.01 -9.45
N LYS A 33 11.17 -14.20 -10.50
CA LYS A 33 11.06 -14.66 -11.89
C LYS A 33 12.41 -15.05 -12.45
N THR A 34 12.58 -16.32 -12.82
CA THR A 34 13.71 -16.81 -13.61
C THR A 34 13.48 -16.58 -15.11
N PRO A 35 14.47 -16.08 -15.87
CA PRO A 35 14.30 -15.81 -17.30
C PRO A 35 14.42 -17.09 -18.14
N ARG A 36 13.43 -17.37 -18.98
CA ARG A 36 13.49 -18.44 -19.96
C ARG A 36 13.36 -17.91 -21.39
N ARG A 37 14.48 -17.94 -22.14
CA ARG A 37 14.49 -17.72 -23.59
C ARG A 37 13.91 -18.94 -24.30
N TRP A 38 12.91 -18.75 -25.16
CA TRP A 38 12.46 -19.79 -26.10
C TRP A 38 12.40 -19.29 -27.55
N LYS A 39 12.84 -20.16 -28.45
CA LYS A 39 13.07 -19.91 -29.88
C LYS A 39 11.72 -19.82 -30.63
N LYS A 40 11.61 -18.79 -31.47
CA LYS A 40 10.51 -18.66 -32.44
C LYS A 40 10.74 -19.61 -33.60
N LYS A 41 9.80 -20.55 -33.82
CA LYS A 41 9.30 -21.11 -35.11
C LYS A 41 8.75 -22.52 -34.87
N MET A 42 7.46 -22.63 -34.52
CA MET A 42 6.60 -23.80 -34.79
C MET A 42 5.22 -23.63 -34.17
N LEU A 43 4.50 -22.62 -34.57
CA LEU A 43 3.26 -22.26 -33.83
C LEU A 43 2.15 -21.70 -34.73
N MET A 44 1.93 -22.26 -35.91
CA MET A 44 0.76 -21.83 -36.70
C MET A 44 -0.32 -22.91 -36.96
N VAL A 45 -0.07 -24.16 -36.70
CA VAL A 45 -1.02 -25.26 -36.94
C VAL A 45 -1.62 -25.82 -35.65
N LEU A 46 -0.98 -25.61 -34.50
CA LEU A 46 -1.50 -26.05 -33.18
C LEU A 46 -2.43 -25.02 -32.52
N GLY A 47 -2.51 -23.80 -33.05
CA GLY A 47 -3.27 -22.70 -32.44
C GLY A 47 -4.80 -22.87 -32.48
N ILE A 48 -5.35 -23.47 -33.51
CA ILE A 48 -6.81 -23.58 -33.67
C ILE A 48 -7.38 -24.73 -32.83
N LEU A 49 -6.66 -25.83 -32.71
CA LEU A 49 -7.07 -26.93 -31.82
C LEU A 49 -6.89 -26.61 -30.32
N ALA A 50 -5.91 -25.75 -30.01
CA ALA A 50 -5.70 -25.25 -28.65
C ALA A 50 -6.80 -24.28 -28.20
N VAL A 51 -7.33 -23.45 -29.11
CA VAL A 51 -8.42 -22.50 -28.77
C VAL A 51 -9.73 -23.23 -28.49
N VAL A 52 -10.06 -24.27 -29.24
CA VAL A 52 -11.31 -25.08 -29.02
C VAL A 52 -11.18 -25.91 -27.73
N ALA A 53 -10.00 -26.44 -27.45
CA ALA A 53 -9.72 -27.16 -26.20
C ALA A 53 -9.68 -26.18 -25.00
N ALA A 54 -9.16 -24.94 -25.17
CA ALA A 54 -9.12 -23.93 -24.12
C ALA A 54 -10.52 -23.39 -23.77
N VAL A 55 -11.40 -23.20 -24.75
CA VAL A 55 -12.80 -22.79 -24.50
C VAL A 55 -13.58 -23.90 -23.79
N GLY A 56 -13.38 -25.16 -24.19
CA GLY A 56 -14.02 -26.33 -23.53
C GLY A 56 -13.49 -26.56 -22.12
N THR A 57 -12.21 -26.30 -21.85
CA THR A 57 -11.62 -26.38 -20.51
C THR A 57 -11.97 -25.16 -19.62
N LEU A 58 -12.12 -23.97 -20.19
CA LEU A 58 -12.59 -22.79 -19.44
C LEU A 58 -14.03 -22.96 -18.95
N ILE A 59 -14.92 -23.56 -19.77
CA ILE A 59 -16.30 -23.85 -19.36
C ILE A 59 -16.34 -24.95 -18.29
N SER A 60 -15.46 -25.95 -18.36
CA SER A 60 -15.41 -27.04 -17.36
C SER A 60 -14.64 -26.65 -16.09
N LEU A 61 -13.78 -25.64 -16.12
CA LEU A 61 -13.08 -25.10 -14.95
C LEU A 61 -13.97 -24.15 -14.12
N HIS A 62 -15.00 -23.55 -14.76
CA HIS A 62 -15.98 -22.70 -14.05
C HIS A 62 -16.97 -23.49 -13.18
N HIS A 63 -17.02 -24.83 -13.30
CA HIS A 63 -17.90 -25.68 -12.53
C HIS A 63 -17.18 -26.77 -11.72
N ARG A 64 -15.85 -26.58 -11.47
CA ARG A 64 -15.18 -27.48 -10.52
C ARG A 64 -15.30 -26.88 -9.13
N PRO A 65 -15.78 -27.67 -8.13
CA PRO A 65 -15.72 -27.20 -6.74
C PRO A 65 -14.27 -26.84 -6.42
N GLN A 66 -14.07 -25.61 -5.94
CA GLN A 66 -12.74 -25.13 -5.55
C GLN A 66 -12.33 -25.90 -4.29
N THR A 67 -11.22 -26.59 -4.34
CA THR A 67 -10.61 -27.24 -3.17
C THR A 67 -9.65 -26.26 -2.55
N TYR A 68 -9.91 -25.85 -1.32
CA TYR A 68 -9.06 -24.99 -0.56
C TYR A 68 -8.22 -25.82 0.41
N GLU A 69 -6.91 -25.61 0.40
CA GLU A 69 -6.01 -26.12 1.43
C GLU A 69 -5.89 -25.04 2.52
N GLY A 70 -6.03 -25.45 3.77
CA GLY A 70 -5.98 -24.54 4.92
C GLY A 70 -6.96 -24.96 6.02
N SER A 71 -7.13 -24.09 7.02
CA SER A 71 -8.03 -24.33 8.15
C SER A 71 -9.49 -24.25 7.72
N ALA A 72 -9.99 -25.34 7.13
CA ALA A 72 -11.37 -25.43 6.69
C ALA A 72 -12.15 -26.41 7.60
N GLN A 73 -13.35 -26.01 7.98
CA GLN A 73 -14.28 -26.85 8.74
C GLN A 73 -15.63 -26.94 8.04
N ILE A 74 -16.25 -28.12 8.11
CA ILE A 74 -17.61 -28.31 7.63
C ILE A 74 -18.56 -27.98 8.76
N VAL A 75 -19.56 -27.15 8.47
CA VAL A 75 -20.53 -26.64 9.42
C VAL A 75 -21.94 -27.04 8.96
N TYR A 76 -22.73 -27.58 9.86
CA TYR A 76 -24.12 -27.98 9.61
C TYR A 76 -25.07 -27.15 10.48
N PRO A 77 -25.41 -25.90 10.08
CA PRO A 77 -26.32 -25.07 10.87
C PRO A 77 -27.76 -25.60 10.88
N ASP A 78 -28.13 -26.34 9.85
CA ASP A 78 -29.39 -27.08 9.75
C ASP A 78 -29.11 -28.46 9.18
N LYS A 79 -30.07 -29.40 9.36
CA LYS A 79 -29.94 -30.80 8.88
C LYS A 79 -29.84 -30.90 7.37
N ASP A 80 -30.40 -29.94 6.66
CA ASP A 80 -30.49 -29.92 5.20
C ASP A 80 -29.47 -29.02 4.52
N LYS A 81 -28.63 -28.30 5.30
CA LYS A 81 -27.61 -27.39 4.78
C LYS A 81 -26.25 -27.63 5.46
N SER A 82 -25.21 -27.65 4.65
CA SER A 82 -23.85 -27.74 5.13
C SER A 82 -22.95 -26.76 4.40
N TYR A 83 -22.07 -26.13 5.14
CA TYR A 83 -21.11 -25.17 4.61
C TYR A 83 -19.69 -25.59 4.92
N LYS A 84 -18.80 -25.40 3.96
CA LYS A 84 -17.38 -25.43 4.18
C LYS A 84 -16.93 -24.01 4.51
N VAL A 85 -16.51 -23.77 5.74
CA VAL A 85 -15.98 -22.48 6.18
C VAL A 85 -14.47 -22.52 6.30
N LEU A 86 -13.82 -21.40 6.01
CA LEU A 86 -12.40 -21.32 5.89
C LEU A 86 -11.89 -19.94 6.32
N LEU A 87 -10.77 -19.89 7.07
CA LEU A 87 -10.04 -18.68 7.39
C LEU A 87 -8.85 -18.48 6.45
N THR A 88 -8.59 -17.24 6.06
CA THR A 88 -7.45 -16.87 5.21
C THR A 88 -7.00 -15.45 5.47
N PHE A 89 -5.74 -15.17 5.14
CA PHE A 89 -5.13 -13.83 5.07
C PHE A 89 -4.87 -13.46 3.61
N SER A 90 -5.83 -13.59 2.72
CA SER A 90 -5.64 -13.25 1.32
C SER A 90 -5.72 -11.74 1.08
N GLU A 91 -4.97 -11.26 0.11
CA GLU A 91 -5.14 -9.93 -0.44
C GLU A 91 -6.21 -9.98 -1.55
N GLY A 92 -7.13 -9.00 -1.58
CA GLY A 92 -8.23 -8.94 -2.54
C GLY A 92 -9.45 -9.77 -2.15
N ASP A 93 -10.26 -10.17 -3.13
CA ASP A 93 -11.51 -10.90 -2.92
C ASP A 93 -11.34 -12.36 -2.45
N GLY A 94 -10.10 -12.79 -2.26
CA GLY A 94 -9.71 -14.05 -1.62
C GLY A 94 -10.17 -15.35 -2.29
N VAL A 95 -10.99 -15.25 -3.30
CA VAL A 95 -11.69 -16.41 -3.89
C VAL A 95 -10.85 -17.11 -4.95
N THR A 96 -9.84 -16.49 -5.47
CA THR A 96 -9.05 -16.96 -6.63
C THR A 96 -7.69 -17.53 -6.26
N GLY A 97 -7.50 -18.04 -5.06
CA GLY A 97 -6.20 -18.55 -4.62
C GLY A 97 -6.30 -19.73 -3.68
N HIS A 98 -5.15 -20.34 -3.39
CA HIS A 98 -5.03 -21.29 -2.30
C HIS A 98 -5.20 -20.53 -0.99
N ALA A 99 -6.16 -20.92 -0.16
CA ALA A 99 -6.30 -20.39 1.17
C ALA A 99 -5.03 -20.70 1.98
N GLN A 100 -4.42 -19.67 2.53
CA GLN A 100 -3.30 -19.84 3.43
C GLN A 100 -3.85 -19.87 4.87
N GLY A 101 -3.88 -21.07 5.46
CA GLY A 101 -4.28 -21.24 6.85
C GLY A 101 -3.26 -20.69 7.85
N GLU A 102 -2.06 -20.38 7.40
CA GLU A 102 -0.99 -19.73 8.16
C GLU A 102 -0.32 -18.70 7.27
N ARG A 103 0.14 -17.60 7.86
CA ARG A 103 0.86 -16.56 7.14
C ARG A 103 2.06 -16.07 7.94
N THR A 104 3.16 -15.81 7.22
CA THR A 104 4.31 -15.10 7.74
C THR A 104 4.45 -13.78 6.99
N ASP A 105 4.54 -12.69 7.73
CA ASP A 105 4.84 -11.37 7.23
C ASP A 105 6.14 -10.86 7.86
N THR A 106 6.82 -9.95 7.17
CA THR A 106 8.03 -9.30 7.66
C THR A 106 7.73 -7.83 7.92
N LEU A 107 8.09 -7.31 9.07
CA LEU A 107 7.87 -5.92 9.45
C LEU A 107 9.15 -5.29 9.99
N SER A 108 9.50 -4.12 9.49
CA SER A 108 10.67 -3.38 9.97
C SER A 108 10.53 -3.00 11.44
N GLU A 109 11.64 -3.00 12.15
CA GLU A 109 11.70 -2.65 13.57
C GLU A 109 11.03 -1.31 13.87
N GLY A 110 10.21 -1.28 14.92
CA GLY A 110 9.47 -0.08 15.33
C GLY A 110 8.21 0.25 14.52
N MET A 111 7.90 -0.53 13.49
CA MET A 111 6.71 -0.31 12.67
C MET A 111 5.50 -1.09 13.18
N ASP A 112 4.31 -0.58 12.85
CA ASP A 112 3.03 -1.24 13.04
C ASP A 112 2.31 -1.44 11.70
N SER A 113 1.47 -2.46 11.63
CA SER A 113 0.66 -2.76 10.44
C SER A 113 -0.63 -3.48 10.82
N ALA A 114 -1.51 -3.69 9.84
CA ALA A 114 -2.70 -4.49 10.01
C ALA A 114 -2.95 -5.35 8.76
N LEU A 115 -3.54 -6.52 8.98
CA LEU A 115 -3.83 -7.49 7.93
C LEU A 115 -5.25 -8.02 8.09
N PRO A 116 -6.10 -8.00 7.03
CA PRO A 116 -7.42 -8.57 7.09
C PRO A 116 -7.36 -10.09 7.16
N CYS A 117 -7.94 -10.65 8.21
CA CYS A 117 -8.26 -12.06 8.33
C CYS A 117 -9.71 -12.25 7.92
N GLN A 118 -9.97 -13.13 6.96
CA GLN A 118 -11.25 -13.29 6.29
C GLN A 118 -11.82 -14.68 6.53
N LEU A 119 -13.13 -14.74 6.79
CA LEU A 119 -13.88 -15.99 6.86
C LEU A 119 -14.76 -16.11 5.63
N TYR A 120 -14.53 -17.16 4.85
CA TYR A 120 -15.34 -17.53 3.69
C TYR A 120 -16.24 -18.72 4.02
N ALA A 121 -17.43 -18.72 3.43
CA ALA A 121 -18.36 -19.83 3.48
C ALA A 121 -18.75 -20.26 2.07
N PHE A 122 -18.71 -21.56 1.84
CA PHE A 122 -19.07 -22.21 0.57
C PHE A 122 -20.15 -23.24 0.85
N ASP A 123 -21.13 -23.33 -0.01
CA ASP A 123 -22.06 -24.45 -0.01
C ASP A 123 -21.27 -25.75 -0.24
N GLN A 124 -21.45 -26.72 0.65
CA GLN A 124 -20.67 -27.97 0.63
C GLN A 124 -20.98 -28.85 -0.58
N GLU A 125 -22.19 -28.76 -1.12
CA GLU A 125 -22.62 -29.61 -2.24
C GLU A 125 -22.21 -29.00 -3.58
N THR A 126 -22.39 -27.70 -3.74
CA THR A 126 -22.13 -27.00 -5.02
C THR A 126 -20.71 -26.49 -5.11
N GLY A 127 -20.05 -26.17 -3.96
CA GLY A 127 -18.77 -25.50 -3.87
C GLY A 127 -18.84 -24.02 -4.22
N GLU A 128 -20.04 -23.46 -4.36
CA GLU A 128 -20.23 -22.05 -4.63
C GLU A 128 -20.15 -21.21 -3.34
N LEU A 129 -19.83 -19.91 -3.48
CA LEU A 129 -19.88 -18.97 -2.37
C LEU A 129 -21.29 -18.83 -1.83
N ALA A 130 -21.44 -18.93 -0.53
CA ALA A 130 -22.72 -18.90 0.17
C ALA A 130 -22.63 -18.01 1.44
N TRP A 131 -21.97 -16.85 1.33
CA TRP A 131 -21.70 -15.99 2.47
C TRP A 131 -22.98 -15.37 3.05
N GLU A 132 -23.96 -14.99 2.22
CA GLU A 132 -25.22 -14.39 2.64
C GLU A 132 -26.03 -15.41 3.47
N GLU A 133 -26.28 -16.57 2.91
CA GLU A 133 -27.04 -17.63 3.56
C GLU A 133 -26.35 -18.12 4.83
N PHE A 134 -25.03 -18.24 4.79
CA PHE A 134 -24.26 -18.63 5.97
C PHE A 134 -24.37 -17.60 7.08
N SER A 135 -24.23 -16.30 6.75
CA SER A 135 -24.32 -15.22 7.72
C SER A 135 -25.71 -15.14 8.38
N GLU A 136 -26.76 -15.51 7.66
CA GLU A 136 -28.11 -15.63 8.20
C GLU A 136 -28.24 -16.71 9.28
N GLU A 137 -27.38 -17.72 9.27
CA GLU A 137 -27.39 -18.81 10.28
C GLU A 137 -26.51 -18.52 11.49
N VAL A 138 -25.68 -17.49 11.44
CA VAL A 138 -24.78 -17.09 12.54
C VAL A 138 -25.50 -16.13 13.49
N GLU A 139 -25.45 -16.41 14.79
CA GLU A 139 -25.96 -15.54 15.86
C GLU A 139 -24.88 -14.54 16.28
N SER A 140 -23.62 -15.00 16.43
CA SER A 140 -22.50 -14.14 16.76
C SER A 140 -21.18 -14.69 16.19
N CYS A 141 -20.26 -13.78 15.89
CA CYS A 141 -18.92 -14.09 15.44
C CYS A 141 -17.95 -13.25 16.28
N VAL A 142 -16.97 -13.90 16.89
CA VAL A 142 -15.97 -13.27 17.78
C VAL A 142 -14.58 -13.72 17.37
N VAL A 143 -13.61 -12.79 17.40
CA VAL A 143 -12.20 -13.07 17.18
C VAL A 143 -11.43 -12.82 18.49
N ASP A 144 -10.41 -13.61 18.74
CA ASP A 144 -9.40 -13.36 19.76
C ASP A 144 -8.02 -13.74 19.21
N THR A 145 -6.98 -13.16 19.79
CA THR A 145 -5.59 -13.43 19.42
C THR A 145 -4.84 -13.99 20.62
N LYS A 146 -4.11 -15.07 20.41
CA LYS A 146 -3.35 -15.75 21.45
C LYS A 146 -1.88 -15.79 21.10
N PRO A 147 -1.03 -14.99 21.77
CA PRO A 147 0.40 -14.99 21.51
C PRO A 147 1.07 -16.31 21.93
N SER A 148 2.07 -16.71 21.15
CA SER A 148 3.01 -17.75 21.54
C SER A 148 3.95 -17.24 22.65
N GLU A 149 4.78 -18.13 23.21
CA GLU A 149 5.84 -17.76 24.15
C GLU A 149 6.78 -16.75 23.47
N ASP A 150 7.14 -15.69 24.17
CA ASP A 150 7.97 -14.56 23.68
C ASP A 150 7.34 -13.68 22.59
N SER A 151 6.03 -13.75 22.41
CA SER A 151 5.29 -12.93 21.45
C SER A 151 4.38 -11.93 22.16
N GLN A 152 4.17 -10.76 21.53
CA GLN A 152 3.19 -9.77 22.01
C GLN A 152 1.81 -10.07 21.44
N LYS A 153 0.76 -9.86 22.25
CA LYS A 153 -0.60 -10.05 21.81
C LYS A 153 -0.94 -9.06 20.68
N MET A 154 -1.39 -9.55 19.53
CA MET A 154 -1.94 -8.75 18.47
C MET A 154 -3.32 -8.24 18.85
N GLU A 155 -3.67 -7.04 18.42
CA GLU A 155 -5.01 -6.48 18.54
C GLU A 155 -5.86 -6.86 17.31
N TYR A 156 -7.17 -6.70 17.41
CA TYR A 156 -8.08 -7.00 16.31
C TYR A 156 -9.27 -6.04 16.31
N ILE A 157 -9.88 -5.87 15.14
CA ILE A 157 -11.19 -5.22 14.99
C ILE A 157 -12.26 -6.29 14.98
N GLU A 158 -13.37 -6.06 15.68
CA GLU A 158 -14.51 -6.98 15.71
C GLU A 158 -14.93 -7.38 14.29
N PRO A 159 -15.18 -8.68 14.04
CA PRO A 159 -15.49 -9.18 12.71
C PRO A 159 -16.81 -8.63 12.18
N VAL A 160 -16.76 -8.11 10.97
CA VAL A 160 -17.93 -7.56 10.28
C VAL A 160 -17.91 -8.01 8.81
N HIS A 161 -19.09 -7.99 8.16
CA HIS A 161 -19.10 -8.03 6.70
C HIS A 161 -18.54 -6.70 6.16
N ASN A 162 -17.63 -6.78 5.19
CA ASN A 162 -16.91 -5.62 4.66
C ASN A 162 -17.03 -5.55 3.14
N GLU A 163 -17.57 -4.44 2.61
CA GLU A 163 -17.73 -4.22 1.17
C GLU A 163 -16.41 -4.30 0.38
N SER A 164 -15.27 -4.12 1.04
CA SER A 164 -13.94 -4.31 0.43
C SER A 164 -13.61 -5.78 0.16
N PHE A 165 -14.32 -6.71 0.82
CA PHE A 165 -14.21 -8.15 0.67
C PHE A 165 -15.61 -8.75 0.50
N PRO A 166 -16.30 -8.45 -0.62
CA PRO A 166 -17.73 -8.73 -0.79
C PRO A 166 -18.07 -10.22 -0.77
N ASN A 167 -17.07 -11.08 -0.95
CA ASN A 167 -17.23 -12.53 -0.96
C ASN A 167 -16.95 -13.19 0.40
N ALA A 168 -16.41 -12.43 1.37
CA ALA A 168 -16.19 -12.91 2.72
C ALA A 168 -17.44 -12.74 3.59
N ALA A 169 -17.80 -13.76 4.36
CA ALA A 169 -18.89 -13.66 5.33
C ALA A 169 -18.55 -12.67 6.43
N TYR A 170 -17.30 -12.72 6.94
CA TYR A 170 -16.78 -11.81 7.95
C TYR A 170 -15.32 -11.48 7.68
N VAL A 171 -14.90 -10.28 8.09
CA VAL A 171 -13.53 -9.78 8.04
C VAL A 171 -13.17 -9.16 9.38
N SER A 172 -11.99 -9.49 9.91
CA SER A 172 -11.39 -8.85 11.08
C SER A 172 -9.99 -8.37 10.72
N ASP A 173 -9.69 -7.11 10.93
CA ASP A 173 -8.33 -6.60 10.75
C ASP A 173 -7.50 -6.94 11.99
N ILE A 174 -6.44 -7.69 11.79
CA ILE A 174 -5.46 -8.06 12.82
C ILE A 174 -4.35 -7.02 12.81
N MET A 175 -4.21 -6.29 13.91
CA MET A 175 -3.20 -5.23 14.07
C MET A 175 -2.00 -5.79 14.82
N TYR A 176 -0.80 -5.52 14.32
CA TYR A 176 0.45 -6.04 14.85
C TYR A 176 1.60 -5.06 14.72
N THR A 177 2.60 -5.25 15.55
CA THR A 177 3.88 -4.53 15.51
C THR A 177 5.01 -5.47 15.08
N SER A 178 6.19 -4.94 14.82
CA SER A 178 7.38 -5.74 14.53
C SER A 178 7.75 -6.73 15.67
N ASP A 179 7.29 -6.49 16.89
CA ASP A 179 7.54 -7.33 18.06
C ASP A 179 6.41 -8.33 18.37
N SER A 180 5.38 -8.37 17.53
CA SER A 180 4.22 -9.24 17.76
C SER A 180 4.54 -10.74 17.67
N GLY A 181 5.60 -11.12 16.94
CA GLY A 181 6.00 -12.52 16.81
C GLY A 181 4.87 -13.40 16.27
N THR A 182 4.65 -14.57 16.86
CA THR A 182 3.63 -15.53 16.39
C THR A 182 2.39 -15.47 17.26
N ASN A 183 1.23 -15.33 16.63
CA ASN A 183 -0.09 -15.38 17.29
C ASN A 183 -1.01 -16.37 16.58
N ASP A 184 -1.75 -17.17 17.35
CA ASP A 184 -2.91 -17.92 16.86
C ASP A 184 -4.13 -16.97 16.86
N ILE A 185 -4.79 -16.87 15.74
CA ILE A 185 -6.00 -16.06 15.53
C ILE A 185 -7.19 -17.01 15.65
N LEU A 186 -7.99 -16.84 16.69
CA LEU A 186 -9.08 -17.73 17.07
C LEU A 186 -10.43 -17.08 16.71
N TRP A 187 -11.21 -17.75 15.89
CA TRP A 187 -12.56 -17.37 15.54
C TRP A 187 -13.56 -18.28 16.22
N THR A 188 -14.56 -17.71 16.85
CA THR A 188 -15.66 -18.45 17.49
C THR A 188 -16.97 -17.96 16.93
N LEU A 189 -17.69 -18.84 16.25
CA LEU A 189 -19.03 -18.58 15.73
C LEU A 189 -20.05 -19.29 16.61
N THR A 190 -21.08 -18.59 17.03
CA THR A 190 -22.27 -19.17 17.64
C THR A 190 -23.36 -19.17 16.58
N MET A 191 -23.90 -20.36 16.28
CA MET A 191 -24.97 -20.54 15.31
C MET A 191 -26.33 -20.35 15.98
N LYS A 192 -27.37 -19.95 15.24
CA LYS A 192 -28.75 -19.78 15.74
C LYS A 192 -29.36 -21.05 16.33
N ASN A 193 -28.87 -22.22 15.93
CA ASN A 193 -29.25 -23.51 16.51
C ASN A 193 -28.58 -23.80 17.87
N GLY A 194 -27.69 -22.91 18.34
CA GLY A 194 -26.94 -23.03 19.59
C GLY A 194 -25.60 -23.74 19.49
N ASP A 195 -25.21 -24.22 18.32
CA ASP A 195 -23.90 -24.83 18.11
C ASP A 195 -22.80 -23.75 18.13
N THR A 196 -21.64 -24.12 18.67
CA THR A 196 -20.45 -23.28 18.67
C THR A 196 -19.37 -23.90 17.81
N ILE A 197 -18.79 -23.11 16.90
CA ILE A 197 -17.76 -23.54 15.96
C ILE A 197 -16.52 -22.68 16.24
N SER A 198 -15.37 -23.34 16.41
CA SER A 198 -14.09 -22.67 16.60
C SER A 198 -13.17 -22.98 15.41
N LEU A 199 -12.63 -21.94 14.83
CA LEU A 199 -11.62 -21.99 13.77
C LEU A 199 -10.37 -21.29 14.27
N SER A 200 -9.21 -21.71 13.77
CA SER A 200 -7.96 -21.02 14.07
C SER A 200 -7.07 -20.93 12.84
N THR A 201 -6.33 -19.86 12.76
CA THR A 201 -5.23 -19.68 11.82
C THR A 201 -4.05 -19.06 12.57
N ARG A 202 -2.90 -18.93 11.91
CA ARG A 202 -1.68 -18.40 12.55
C ARG A 202 -1.09 -17.28 11.72
N LEU A 203 -0.69 -16.21 12.43
CA LEU A 203 0.08 -15.12 11.84
C LEU A 203 1.42 -15.01 12.58
N THR A 204 2.51 -15.07 11.81
CA THR A 204 3.87 -14.86 12.31
C THR A 204 4.45 -13.60 11.72
N ILE A 205 4.99 -12.73 12.57
CA ILE A 205 5.69 -11.51 12.17
C ILE A 205 7.18 -11.71 12.37
N GLU A 206 7.92 -11.69 11.27
CA GLU A 206 9.38 -11.71 11.29
C GLU A 206 9.87 -10.26 11.33
N LYS A 207 10.60 -9.92 12.40
CA LYS A 207 11.19 -8.59 12.57
C LYS A 207 12.35 -8.41 11.60
N GLN A 208 12.25 -7.41 10.73
CA GLN A 208 13.33 -6.99 9.85
C GLN A 208 14.10 -5.85 10.51
N ALA A 209 15.41 -5.99 10.61
CA ALA A 209 16.27 -4.91 11.08
C ALA A 209 16.10 -3.70 10.15
N ALA A 210 15.95 -2.53 10.73
CA ALA A 210 16.01 -1.24 10.07
C ALA A 210 17.07 -0.39 10.76
N VAL A 211 17.59 0.61 10.06
CA VAL A 211 18.53 1.56 10.65
C VAL A 211 17.86 2.92 10.76
N ALA A 212 17.84 3.48 11.96
CA ALA A 212 17.33 4.81 12.21
C ALA A 212 18.46 5.75 12.65
N TYR A 213 18.45 6.97 12.12
CA TYR A 213 19.42 8.01 12.46
C TYR A 213 18.66 9.22 13.01
N PHE A 214 19.10 9.70 14.15
CA PHE A 214 18.57 10.88 14.84
C PHE A 214 19.66 11.93 14.95
N SER A 215 19.28 13.19 14.92
CA SER A 215 20.23 14.31 15.01
C SER A 215 20.98 14.38 16.37
N GLU A 216 20.42 13.77 17.41
CA GLU A 216 21.10 13.64 18.71
C GLU A 216 22.26 12.64 18.66
N ASP A 217 22.24 11.67 17.73
CA ASP A 217 23.22 10.59 17.65
C ASP A 217 24.27 10.83 16.56
N VAL A 218 23.89 11.47 15.44
CA VAL A 218 24.76 11.71 14.29
C VAL A 218 24.59 13.14 13.78
N PRO A 219 25.68 13.80 13.30
CA PRO A 219 25.58 15.14 12.75
C PRO A 219 24.67 15.21 11.53
N MET A 220 23.68 16.11 11.57
CA MET A 220 22.73 16.40 10.48
C MET A 220 22.36 17.90 10.43
N GLU A 221 23.09 18.78 11.13
CA GLU A 221 22.74 20.19 11.25
C GLU A 221 23.06 21.01 10.01
N THR A 222 23.89 20.48 9.11
CA THR A 222 24.27 21.15 7.87
C THR A 222 24.06 20.25 6.64
N THR A 223 24.01 20.85 5.46
CA THR A 223 23.95 20.12 4.20
C THR A 223 25.13 19.15 4.01
N ASP A 224 26.33 19.57 4.42
CA ASP A 224 27.53 18.73 4.29
C ASP A 224 27.50 17.56 5.27
N ASP A 225 26.98 17.75 6.47
CA ASP A 225 26.77 16.65 7.42
C ASP A 225 25.80 15.63 6.85
N LEU A 226 24.64 16.08 6.35
CA LEU A 226 23.66 15.19 5.74
C LEU A 226 24.24 14.46 4.54
N LYS A 227 24.97 15.12 3.64
CA LYS A 227 25.65 14.49 2.49
C LYS A 227 26.67 13.46 2.93
N THR A 228 27.42 13.74 3.99
CA THR A 228 28.40 12.80 4.55
C THR A 228 27.70 11.57 5.13
N LEU A 229 26.61 11.75 5.86
CA LEU A 229 25.81 10.65 6.38
C LEU A 229 25.21 9.80 5.25
N LEU A 230 24.63 10.42 4.22
CA LEU A 230 24.08 9.70 3.08
C LEU A 230 25.15 8.87 2.35
N ALA A 231 26.37 9.39 2.20
CA ALA A 231 27.47 8.65 1.61
C ALA A 231 27.90 7.44 2.45
N SER A 232 27.93 7.59 3.78
CA SER A 232 28.22 6.48 4.72
C SER A 232 27.12 5.40 4.65
N ILE A 233 25.85 5.80 4.57
CA ILE A 233 24.73 4.85 4.43
C ILE A 233 24.86 4.05 3.15
N GLU A 234 25.16 4.68 2.02
CA GLU A 234 25.34 3.99 0.73
C GLU A 234 26.52 3.00 0.76
N GLU A 235 27.54 3.23 1.58
CA GLU A 235 28.70 2.36 1.69
C GLU A 235 28.50 1.22 2.72
N GLU A 236 27.80 1.49 3.83
CA GLU A 236 27.78 0.61 5.00
C GLU A 236 26.47 -0.15 5.18
N VAL A 237 25.36 0.37 4.67
CA VAL A 237 24.03 -0.22 4.85
C VAL A 237 23.61 -0.96 3.58
N SER A 238 23.11 -2.19 3.73
CA SER A 238 22.59 -2.95 2.59
C SER A 238 21.38 -2.28 1.96
N SER A 239 21.29 -2.25 0.63
CA SER A 239 20.20 -1.55 -0.11
C SER A 239 18.80 -2.12 0.13
N ASP A 240 18.67 -3.32 0.70
CA ASP A 240 17.42 -3.94 1.12
C ASP A 240 17.05 -3.63 2.58
N THR A 241 17.94 -2.96 3.32
CA THR A 241 17.68 -2.50 4.68
C THR A 241 16.98 -1.15 4.65
N PRO A 242 15.77 -1.01 5.24
CA PRO A 242 15.11 0.27 5.39
C PRO A 242 15.93 1.25 6.24
N VAL A 243 15.97 2.50 5.81
CA VAL A 243 16.68 3.59 6.49
C VAL A 243 15.70 4.69 6.86
N TYR A 244 15.70 5.06 8.13
CA TYR A 244 14.87 6.12 8.67
C TYR A 244 15.75 7.29 9.13
N LEU A 245 15.46 8.48 8.60
CA LEU A 245 16.15 9.72 8.98
C LEU A 245 15.17 10.65 9.70
N HIS A 246 15.48 10.99 10.93
CA HIS A 246 14.78 12.02 11.70
C HIS A 246 15.60 13.31 11.66
N LEU A 247 15.26 14.16 10.69
CA LEU A 247 16.00 15.37 10.40
C LEU A 247 15.67 16.49 11.38
N PRO A 248 16.67 17.26 11.85
CA PRO A 248 16.43 18.42 12.70
C PRO A 248 15.73 19.56 11.95
N ALA A 249 15.21 20.54 12.70
CA ALA A 249 14.54 21.72 12.17
C ALA A 249 15.55 22.74 11.63
N VAL A 250 16.24 22.41 10.54
CA VAL A 250 17.28 23.25 9.90
C VAL A 250 17.02 23.38 8.40
N THR A 251 17.73 24.30 7.75
CA THR A 251 17.69 24.50 6.31
C THR A 251 18.88 23.82 5.64
N TYR A 252 18.60 22.92 4.70
CA TYR A 252 19.56 22.27 3.83
C TYR A 252 19.63 22.99 2.49
N GLU A 253 20.79 23.57 2.18
CA GLU A 253 21.01 24.33 0.95
C GLU A 253 21.62 23.47 -0.16
N GLY A 254 21.15 23.68 -1.41
CA GLY A 254 21.63 22.98 -2.59
C GLY A 254 21.09 21.55 -2.71
N ASP A 255 21.50 20.90 -3.79
CA ASP A 255 20.93 19.62 -4.21
C ASP A 255 21.35 18.46 -3.29
N ILE A 256 20.37 17.60 -3.00
CA ILE A 256 20.55 16.37 -2.20
C ILE A 256 20.00 15.19 -2.97
N THR A 257 20.73 14.07 -2.93
CA THR A 257 20.29 12.82 -3.54
C THR A 257 20.24 11.73 -2.47
N PHE A 258 19.07 11.12 -2.32
CA PHE A 258 18.86 9.90 -1.57
C PHE A 258 19.01 8.71 -2.51
N GLY A 259 19.84 7.76 -2.15
CA GLY A 259 20.25 6.63 -2.99
C GLY A 259 19.27 5.46 -2.99
N ASN A 260 19.80 4.25 -3.19
CA ASN A 260 19.00 3.06 -3.49
C ASN A 260 18.57 2.28 -2.23
N HIS A 261 17.86 2.93 -1.31
CA HIS A 261 17.28 2.30 -0.12
C HIS A 261 15.77 2.47 -0.09
N VAL A 262 15.11 1.77 0.80
CA VAL A 262 13.78 2.11 1.28
C VAL A 262 13.95 3.22 2.32
N TRP A 263 13.43 4.40 2.02
CA TRP A 263 13.62 5.58 2.84
C TRP A 263 12.37 5.98 3.63
N GLY A 264 12.54 6.28 4.91
CA GLY A 264 11.61 7.10 5.69
C GLY A 264 12.34 8.39 6.12
N ILE A 265 11.86 9.55 5.68
CA ILE A 265 12.49 10.83 5.94
C ILE A 265 11.50 11.73 6.64
N TYR A 266 11.77 12.01 7.91
CA TYR A 266 10.88 12.73 8.80
C TYR A 266 11.50 14.05 9.20
N GLY A 267 10.84 15.15 8.82
CA GLY A 267 11.23 16.49 9.21
C GLY A 267 10.75 16.84 10.63
N SER A 268 11.43 17.75 11.24
CA SER A 268 11.10 18.30 12.55
C SER A 268 10.67 19.76 12.47
N LYS A 269 9.92 20.21 13.48
CA LYS A 269 9.53 21.59 13.64
C LYS A 269 9.78 22.05 15.07
N GLU A 270 10.57 23.12 15.23
CA GLU A 270 10.93 23.72 16.50
C GLU A 270 10.65 25.23 16.50
N GLY A 271 9.59 25.63 17.17
CA GLY A 271 9.14 27.03 17.15
C GLY A 271 8.76 27.48 15.73
N ASN A 272 9.57 28.39 15.15
CA ASN A 272 9.40 28.86 13.77
C ASN A 272 10.36 28.16 12.78
N ALA A 273 11.29 27.36 13.25
CA ALA A 273 12.18 26.58 12.40
C ALA A 273 11.50 25.27 12.03
N GLU A 274 11.74 24.82 10.80
CA GLU A 274 11.29 23.53 10.29
C GLU A 274 12.34 22.96 9.36
N THR A 275 12.35 21.63 9.20
CA THR A 275 13.25 20.98 8.24
C THR A 275 12.93 21.49 6.83
N THR A 276 13.87 22.19 6.21
CA THR A 276 13.67 22.87 4.93
C THR A 276 14.75 22.49 3.94
N PHE A 277 14.36 22.14 2.71
CA PHE A 277 15.26 21.98 1.57
C PHE A 277 15.07 23.15 0.60
N THR A 278 16.20 23.79 0.22
CA THR A 278 16.19 24.90 -0.73
C THR A 278 16.83 24.56 -2.09
N GLY A 279 17.35 23.36 -2.25
CA GLY A 279 17.81 22.78 -3.52
C GLY A 279 16.94 21.61 -3.97
N THR A 280 17.25 21.04 -5.11
CA THR A 280 16.55 19.88 -5.64
C THR A 280 16.83 18.64 -4.78
N VAL A 281 15.77 17.99 -4.31
CA VAL A 281 15.85 16.67 -3.69
C VAL A 281 15.58 15.61 -4.75
N SER A 282 16.51 14.68 -4.95
CA SER A 282 16.36 13.55 -5.87
C SER A 282 16.21 12.25 -5.09
N MET A 283 15.07 11.59 -5.27
CA MET A 283 14.80 10.28 -4.67
C MET A 283 15.08 9.18 -5.69
N ARG A 284 16.21 8.49 -5.54
CA ARG A 284 16.60 7.37 -6.39
C ARG A 284 16.29 6.08 -5.64
N GLY A 285 15.43 5.26 -6.20
CA GLY A 285 15.13 3.94 -5.67
C GLY A 285 15.40 2.89 -6.73
N LEU A 286 15.75 1.67 -6.31
CA LEU A 286 15.69 0.50 -7.18
C LEU A 286 14.23 0.18 -7.49
N ASN A 287 13.97 -0.52 -8.60
CA ASN A 287 12.63 -0.99 -8.93
C ASN A 287 12.01 -1.75 -7.76
N GLY A 288 10.90 -1.24 -7.25
CA GLY A 288 10.19 -1.78 -6.08
C GLY A 288 10.51 -1.11 -4.74
N ASN A 289 11.54 -0.25 -4.67
CA ASN A 289 11.78 0.58 -3.49
C ASN A 289 10.86 1.81 -3.50
N TYR A 290 10.56 2.31 -2.33
CA TYR A 290 9.79 3.52 -2.14
C TYR A 290 10.48 4.44 -1.13
N ALA A 291 10.07 5.69 -1.13
CA ALA A 291 10.46 6.67 -0.14
C ALA A 291 9.22 7.29 0.48
N GLU A 292 9.24 7.44 1.78
CA GLU A 292 8.30 8.25 2.53
C GLU A 292 8.97 9.53 2.97
N MET A 293 8.30 10.67 2.76
CA MET A 293 8.76 11.97 3.25
C MET A 293 7.61 12.64 4.00
N SER A 294 7.85 13.05 5.24
CA SER A 294 6.82 13.63 6.08
C SER A 294 7.30 14.87 6.83
N GLY A 295 6.45 15.90 6.91
CA GLY A 295 6.70 17.08 7.73
C GLY A 295 7.86 17.95 7.23
N ILE A 296 8.11 18.00 5.93
CA ILE A 296 9.25 18.68 5.31
C ILE A 296 8.78 19.87 4.48
N ARG A 297 9.52 20.99 4.56
CA ARG A 297 9.35 22.15 3.71
C ARG A 297 10.34 22.12 2.53
N PHE A 298 9.86 22.36 1.34
CA PHE A 298 10.64 22.58 0.13
C PHE A 298 10.40 24.02 -0.33
N GLU A 299 11.42 24.87 -0.24
CA GLU A 299 11.35 26.28 -0.56
C GLU A 299 12.32 26.61 -1.69
N GLY A 300 11.79 27.07 -2.81
CA GLY A 300 12.58 27.38 -4.00
C GLY A 300 12.29 28.75 -4.58
N ASN A 301 13.01 29.07 -5.64
CA ASN A 301 12.73 30.23 -6.47
C ASN A 301 12.80 29.90 -7.97
N SER A 302 13.15 28.67 -8.31
CA SER A 302 13.22 28.13 -9.66
C SER A 302 13.55 26.63 -9.61
N GLY A 303 13.55 25.95 -10.75
CA GLY A 303 13.94 24.54 -10.87
C GLY A 303 12.91 23.56 -10.31
N THR A 304 13.38 22.42 -9.85
CA THR A 304 12.51 21.34 -9.34
C THR A 304 12.78 21.08 -7.86
N GLY A 305 11.74 21.09 -7.02
CA GLY A 305 11.88 20.82 -5.60
C GLY A 305 12.16 19.33 -5.33
N LEU A 306 11.30 18.44 -5.82
CA LEU A 306 11.47 17.01 -5.68
C LEU A 306 11.48 16.32 -7.04
N ASN A 307 12.57 15.61 -7.35
CA ASN A 307 12.68 14.68 -8.47
C ASN A 307 12.50 13.25 -8.00
N ALA A 308 11.36 12.65 -8.32
CA ALA A 308 11.08 11.26 -7.99
C ALA A 308 11.51 10.33 -9.14
N TYR A 309 12.38 9.36 -8.84
CA TYR A 309 12.78 8.25 -9.70
C TYR A 309 12.31 6.89 -9.16
N CYS A 310 11.58 6.89 -8.04
CA CYS A 310 10.88 5.76 -7.44
C CYS A 310 9.49 6.19 -7.00
N LEU A 311 8.73 5.30 -6.37
CA LEU A 311 7.52 5.70 -5.65
C LEU A 311 7.89 6.59 -4.47
N VAL A 312 7.32 7.80 -4.42
CA VAL A 312 7.47 8.72 -3.28
C VAL A 312 6.10 8.98 -2.67
N LEU A 313 6.04 8.85 -1.35
CA LEU A 313 4.85 9.08 -0.54
C LEU A 313 5.09 10.34 0.29
N LEU A 314 4.38 11.40 -0.02
CA LEU A 314 4.46 12.67 0.68
C LEU A 314 3.32 12.78 1.68
N SER A 315 3.62 13.18 2.91
CA SER A 315 2.62 13.53 3.90
C SER A 315 3.03 14.79 4.67
N GLN A 316 2.08 15.70 4.87
CA GLN A 316 2.31 16.93 5.65
C GLN A 316 3.51 17.76 5.15
N CYS A 317 3.84 17.68 3.86
CA CYS A 317 4.92 18.44 3.25
C CYS A 317 4.41 19.76 2.67
N THR A 318 5.30 20.77 2.63
CA THR A 318 5.00 22.07 2.03
C THR A 318 5.97 22.34 0.88
N PHE A 319 5.44 22.77 -0.27
CA PHE A 319 6.22 23.15 -1.45
C PHE A 319 5.88 24.58 -1.88
N GLU A 320 6.87 25.44 -1.95
CA GLU A 320 6.67 26.85 -2.28
C GLU A 320 7.73 27.38 -3.25
N GLY A 321 7.29 28.10 -4.30
CA GLY A 321 8.16 28.92 -5.15
C GLY A 321 8.95 28.19 -6.23
N TRP A 322 8.59 26.97 -6.61
CA TRP A 322 9.31 26.15 -7.59
C TRP A 322 8.77 26.32 -9.02
N ASP A 323 9.64 26.12 -10.03
CA ASP A 323 9.15 25.92 -11.40
C ASP A 323 8.36 24.62 -11.51
N THR A 324 8.82 23.54 -10.84
CA THR A 324 8.07 22.31 -10.62
C THR A 324 8.29 21.84 -9.19
N ALA A 325 7.25 21.81 -8.37
CA ALA A 325 7.42 21.46 -6.96
C ALA A 325 7.74 19.97 -6.79
N ALA A 326 6.94 19.05 -7.37
CA ALA A 326 7.21 17.64 -7.35
C ALA A 326 7.03 17.03 -8.75
N LEU A 327 8.05 16.32 -9.23
CA LEU A 327 8.10 15.69 -10.54
C LEU A 327 8.22 14.17 -10.42
N ALA A 328 7.24 13.43 -10.94
CA ALA A 328 7.33 11.99 -11.19
C ALA A 328 7.79 11.74 -12.61
N GLN A 329 8.91 11.02 -12.79
CA GLN A 329 9.49 10.72 -14.10
C GLN A 329 10.10 9.32 -14.18
N ASN A 330 10.36 8.82 -15.40
CA ASN A 330 11.08 7.57 -15.64
C ASN A 330 10.50 6.34 -14.90
N GLY A 331 9.19 6.23 -14.82
CA GLY A 331 8.54 5.12 -14.13
C GLY A 331 8.28 5.37 -12.66
N ALA A 332 8.60 6.55 -12.16
CA ALA A 332 8.30 6.96 -10.80
C ALA A 332 6.84 7.35 -10.60
N TRP A 333 6.45 7.44 -9.36
CA TRP A 333 5.15 7.91 -8.92
C TRP A 333 5.27 8.78 -7.67
N VAL A 334 4.43 9.79 -7.56
CA VAL A 334 4.33 10.61 -6.36
C VAL A 334 2.90 10.57 -5.85
N ASN A 335 2.69 10.12 -4.64
CA ASN A 335 1.45 10.29 -3.90
C ASN A 335 1.64 11.42 -2.87
N ALA A 336 0.59 12.18 -2.61
CA ALA A 336 0.63 13.26 -1.63
C ALA A 336 -0.67 13.27 -0.81
N SER A 337 -0.55 13.42 0.50
CA SER A 337 -1.68 13.62 1.41
C SER A 337 -1.36 14.68 2.46
N ASP A 338 -2.35 15.50 2.78
CA ASP A 338 -2.22 16.57 3.77
C ASP A 338 -1.06 17.55 3.45
N CYS A 339 -0.68 17.68 2.17
CA CYS A 339 0.40 18.53 1.69
C CYS A 339 -0.10 19.89 1.23
N THR A 340 0.81 20.89 1.23
CA THR A 340 0.54 22.24 0.74
C THR A 340 1.47 22.58 -0.41
N PHE A 341 0.90 23.01 -1.53
CA PHE A 341 1.60 23.47 -2.72
C PHE A 341 1.20 24.91 -3.01
N THR A 342 2.13 25.84 -2.84
CA THR A 342 1.82 27.28 -2.91
C THR A 342 2.78 28.02 -3.83
N ASN A 343 2.24 28.86 -4.71
CA ASN A 343 3.03 29.76 -5.56
C ASN A 343 4.08 29.07 -6.44
N ASN A 344 3.82 27.85 -6.90
CA ASN A 344 4.69 27.14 -7.84
C ASN A 344 4.21 27.40 -9.29
N ASN A 345 5.11 27.35 -10.29
CA ASN A 345 4.64 27.36 -11.68
C ASN A 345 3.88 26.08 -11.98
N THR A 346 4.39 24.90 -11.53
CA THR A 346 3.66 23.61 -11.55
C THR A 346 3.83 22.94 -10.19
N ALA A 347 2.74 22.56 -9.54
CA ALA A 347 2.84 21.93 -8.23
C ALA A 347 3.15 20.42 -8.33
N LEU A 348 2.26 19.61 -8.90
CA LEU A 348 2.52 18.20 -9.19
C LEU A 348 2.65 17.98 -10.69
N LYS A 349 3.71 17.32 -11.12
CA LYS A 349 3.93 16.99 -12.51
C LYS A 349 4.21 15.50 -12.72
N PHE A 350 3.43 14.89 -13.64
CA PHE A 350 3.60 13.52 -14.08
C PHE A 350 4.12 13.48 -15.51
N ASN A 351 5.32 12.96 -15.69
CA ASN A 351 5.94 12.67 -16.98
C ASN A 351 6.61 11.29 -16.89
N THR A 352 5.82 10.27 -16.65
CA THR A 352 6.29 8.91 -16.39
C THR A 352 5.85 7.95 -17.48
N SER A 353 6.65 6.92 -17.74
CA SER A 353 6.43 5.93 -18.80
C SER A 353 5.87 4.61 -18.29
N SER A 354 5.78 4.41 -16.98
CA SER A 354 5.16 3.23 -16.39
C SER A 354 4.18 3.65 -15.29
N ALA A 355 3.02 2.99 -15.27
CA ALA A 355 2.12 3.03 -14.13
C ALA A 355 2.58 1.97 -13.13
N TYR A 356 2.79 2.37 -11.90
CA TYR A 356 2.66 1.42 -10.79
C TYR A 356 1.16 1.25 -10.59
N GLY A 357 0.58 0.18 -11.11
CA GLY A 357 -0.83 -0.11 -11.25
C GLY A 357 -1.71 0.02 -10.00
N THR A 358 -2.00 1.26 -9.55
CA THR A 358 -2.65 1.41 -8.26
C THR A 358 -3.23 2.79 -8.11
N ALA A 359 -4.39 2.87 -7.48
CA ALA A 359 -5.11 4.11 -7.29
C ALA A 359 -4.28 5.11 -6.45
N PRO A 360 -3.76 6.16 -7.06
CA PRO A 360 -3.03 7.19 -6.34
C PRO A 360 -4.00 8.05 -5.54
N SER A 361 -3.59 8.38 -4.34
CA SER A 361 -4.36 9.18 -3.42
C SER A 361 -3.71 10.55 -3.24
N TYR A 362 -4.53 11.60 -3.41
CA TYR A 362 -4.15 13.01 -3.23
C TYR A 362 -5.12 13.68 -2.27
N LEU A 363 -5.32 13.06 -1.10
CA LEU A 363 -6.32 13.50 -0.14
C LEU A 363 -5.87 14.74 0.64
N ASN A 364 -6.81 15.64 0.88
CA ASN A 364 -6.67 16.77 1.79
C ASN A 364 -5.49 17.70 1.46
N ASN A 365 -5.02 17.73 0.22
CA ASN A 365 -3.96 18.65 -0.17
C ASN A 365 -4.52 20.06 -0.39
N THR A 366 -3.64 21.06 -0.28
CA THR A 366 -3.95 22.46 -0.61
C THR A 366 -3.07 22.89 -1.78
N PHE A 367 -3.70 23.27 -2.89
CA PHE A 367 -3.05 23.84 -4.07
C PHE A 367 -3.48 25.28 -4.22
N THR A 368 -2.59 26.24 -3.89
CA THR A 368 -2.96 27.65 -3.85
C THR A 368 -1.99 28.51 -4.65
N GLY A 369 -2.52 29.33 -5.56
CA GLY A 369 -1.73 30.35 -6.28
C GLY A 369 -0.70 29.75 -7.25
N ASN A 370 -0.85 28.51 -7.70
CA ASN A 370 0.06 27.88 -8.64
C ASN A 370 -0.31 28.27 -10.08
N GLY A 371 0.66 28.30 -11.01
CA GLY A 371 0.36 28.39 -12.43
C GLY A 371 -0.44 27.17 -12.89
N THR A 372 0.04 25.97 -12.57
CA THR A 372 -0.71 24.72 -12.77
C THR A 372 -0.61 23.87 -11.51
N ALA A 373 -1.75 23.51 -10.92
CA ALA A 373 -1.73 22.69 -9.71
C ALA A 373 -1.32 21.24 -10.01
N VAL A 374 -1.92 20.62 -11.03
CA VAL A 374 -1.56 19.26 -11.47
C VAL A 374 -1.38 19.20 -12.98
N CYS A 375 -0.20 18.80 -13.43
CA CYS A 375 0.13 18.63 -14.84
C CYS A 375 0.39 17.15 -15.16
N ILE A 376 -0.35 16.59 -16.10
CA ILE A 376 -0.23 15.18 -16.51
C ILE A 376 0.19 15.15 -17.97
N ASP A 377 1.50 15.23 -18.22
CA ASP A 377 2.06 15.17 -19.58
C ASP A 377 2.06 13.72 -20.10
N SER A 378 2.41 12.75 -19.25
CA SER A 378 2.40 11.31 -19.55
C SER A 378 2.20 10.53 -18.26
N LEU A 379 1.18 9.70 -18.22
CA LEU A 379 0.85 8.83 -17.11
C LEU A 379 0.07 7.62 -17.64
N PRO A 380 0.72 6.48 -17.91
CA PRO A 380 0.03 5.27 -18.34
C PRO A 380 -0.81 4.68 -17.21
N GLY A 381 -1.82 3.90 -17.56
CA GLY A 381 -2.72 3.24 -16.62
C GLY A 381 -4.11 3.81 -16.62
N SER A 382 -5.00 3.20 -15.87
CA SER A 382 -6.43 3.55 -15.80
C SER A 382 -6.88 3.87 -14.37
N GLU A 383 -5.96 3.88 -13.43
CA GLU A 383 -6.21 4.21 -12.04
C GLU A 383 -6.58 5.69 -11.92
N VAL A 384 -7.66 5.96 -11.17
CA VAL A 384 -8.17 7.31 -11.02
C VAL A 384 -7.32 8.10 -10.03
N LEU A 385 -6.86 9.30 -10.40
CA LEU A 385 -6.25 10.24 -9.46
C LEU A 385 -7.37 10.82 -8.58
N ASP A 386 -7.44 10.42 -7.31
CA ASP A 386 -8.49 10.87 -6.38
C ASP A 386 -8.01 12.06 -5.54
N PHE A 387 -8.64 13.23 -5.72
CA PHE A 387 -8.37 14.46 -5.00
C PHE A 387 -9.41 14.77 -3.90
N ALA A 388 -10.05 13.76 -3.33
CA ALA A 388 -11.05 13.96 -2.30
C ALA A 388 -10.52 14.78 -1.11
N GLY A 389 -11.28 15.81 -0.68
CA GLY A 389 -10.91 16.70 0.40
C GLY A 389 -9.81 17.70 0.07
N SER A 390 -9.22 17.65 -1.13
CA SER A 390 -8.21 18.63 -1.56
C SER A 390 -8.85 19.97 -1.95
N ILE A 391 -8.10 21.05 -1.72
CA ILE A 391 -8.51 22.43 -2.00
C ILE A 391 -7.69 22.97 -3.17
N PHE A 392 -8.34 23.52 -4.18
CA PHE A 392 -7.74 24.22 -5.31
C PHE A 392 -8.23 25.68 -5.29
N SER A 393 -7.31 26.61 -5.06
CA SER A 393 -7.67 28.03 -4.92
C SER A 393 -6.67 28.94 -5.59
N GLY A 394 -7.14 29.85 -6.45
CA GLY A 394 -6.32 30.88 -7.09
C GLY A 394 -5.23 30.35 -8.01
N ASN A 395 -5.33 29.10 -8.51
CA ASN A 395 -4.43 28.57 -9.53
C ASN A 395 -4.86 29.08 -10.93
N ASP A 396 -3.91 29.30 -11.86
CA ASP A 396 -4.26 29.63 -13.23
C ASP A 396 -4.92 28.44 -13.94
N THR A 397 -4.48 27.21 -13.59
CA THR A 397 -5.04 25.95 -14.07
C THR A 397 -4.98 24.91 -12.94
N ASP A 398 -6.12 24.34 -12.58
CA ASP A 398 -6.16 23.31 -11.54
C ASP A 398 -5.61 21.97 -12.07
N ILE A 399 -6.09 21.51 -13.22
CA ILE A 399 -5.66 20.24 -13.84
C ILE A 399 -5.35 20.46 -15.33
N ASP A 400 -4.08 20.32 -15.73
CA ASP A 400 -3.63 20.22 -17.13
C ASP A 400 -3.36 18.75 -17.47
N ASN A 401 -4.36 18.08 -18.06
CA ASN A 401 -4.35 16.64 -18.31
C ASN A 401 -4.18 16.33 -19.81
N LYS A 402 -2.97 16.40 -20.32
CA LYS A 402 -2.65 16.10 -21.73
C LYS A 402 -2.67 14.60 -22.03
N ALA A 403 -2.53 13.76 -21.03
CA ALA A 403 -2.55 12.30 -21.16
C ALA A 403 -3.96 11.71 -21.17
N GLU A 404 -5.00 12.53 -20.96
CA GLU A 404 -6.40 12.09 -20.81
C GLU A 404 -6.56 11.03 -19.69
N HIS A 405 -5.70 11.09 -18.68
CA HIS A 405 -5.70 10.16 -17.56
C HIS A 405 -6.94 10.38 -16.67
N PRO A 406 -7.57 9.32 -16.11
CA PRO A 406 -8.73 9.48 -15.23
C PRO A 406 -8.41 10.28 -13.96
N VAL A 407 -9.20 11.33 -13.67
CA VAL A 407 -9.07 12.19 -12.49
C VAL A 407 -10.44 12.34 -11.82
N ASP A 408 -10.51 12.16 -10.52
CA ASP A 408 -11.71 12.41 -9.71
C ASP A 408 -11.54 13.67 -8.86
N MET A 409 -12.32 14.69 -9.21
CA MET A 409 -12.43 15.98 -8.51
C MET A 409 -13.76 16.13 -7.77
N ALA A 410 -14.63 15.10 -7.75
CA ALA A 410 -16.01 15.22 -7.27
C ALA A 410 -16.13 15.63 -5.80
N LYS A 411 -15.11 15.33 -5.01
CA LYS A 411 -15.03 15.68 -3.58
C LYS A 411 -13.95 16.72 -3.28
N ALA A 412 -13.31 17.29 -4.28
CA ALA A 412 -12.39 18.40 -4.13
C ALA A 412 -13.17 19.72 -3.96
N ILE A 413 -12.53 20.70 -3.31
CA ILE A 413 -13.04 22.07 -3.15
C ILE A 413 -12.29 22.94 -4.16
N VAL A 414 -13.01 23.59 -5.07
CA VAL A 414 -12.46 24.49 -6.10
C VAL A 414 -13.00 25.90 -5.85
N GLU A 415 -12.09 26.88 -5.59
CA GLU A 415 -12.40 28.27 -5.23
C GLU A 415 -11.80 29.28 -6.24
#